data_c9305159b8dcb2dcaff5d567cf5dc9b7
#
_entry.id   c9305159b8dcb2dcaff5d567cf5dc9b7
#
_cell.length_a   1.000
_cell.length_b   1.000
_cell.length_c   1.000
_cell.angle_alpha   90.00
_cell.angle_beta   90.00
_cell.angle_gamma   90.00
#
_symmetry.space_group_name_H-M   'P 1'
#
loop_
_entity.id
_entity.type
_entity.pdbx_description
1 polymer ?
#
loop_
_entity_poly.entity_id
_entity_poly.type
_entity_poly.pdbx_seq_one_letter_code
_entity_poly.pdbx_strand_id
1 'polypeptide(L)'
;MRWIVLLVACTHTHPMPPPPHGEWDTWSHDKKLAFMKSTVMPAEREIFARFEPVRYAKMTCETCHGASAREGRYTMPNPDLPKLVGGKGGFMELARVQPETLRFMQSVVVPETAKLLGLPPFDMAKHEGFSCFQCHVRSDVAED
;
A
#
# COMPACT_ATOMS: atom_id res chain seq x y z
N MET A 1 29.22 41.42 -20.44
CA MET A 1 28.92 40.01 -20.11
C MET A 1 27.70 39.98 -19.19
N ARG A 2 26.55 39.56 -19.70
CA ARG A 2 25.30 39.44 -18.88
C ARG A 2 25.20 37.99 -18.36
N TRP A 3 25.29 37.81 -17.05
CA TRP A 3 25.10 36.56 -16.39
C TRP A 3 23.58 36.23 -16.34
N ILE A 4 23.16 35.21 -17.05
CA ILE A 4 21.79 34.67 -16.94
C ILE A 4 21.79 33.70 -15.74
N VAL A 5 21.18 34.13 -14.65
CA VAL A 5 20.90 33.24 -13.50
C VAL A 5 19.68 32.38 -13.86
N LEU A 6 19.91 31.09 -14.18
CA LEU A 6 18.86 30.10 -14.33
C LEU A 6 18.36 29.75 -12.92
N LEU A 7 17.18 30.28 -12.56
CA LEU A 7 16.44 29.84 -11.39
C LEU A 7 15.84 28.47 -11.70
N VAL A 8 16.47 27.41 -11.18
CA VAL A 8 15.88 26.07 -11.16
C VAL A 8 14.79 26.07 -10.09
N ALA A 9 13.54 26.22 -10.53
CA ALA A 9 12.38 26.05 -9.66
C ALA A 9 12.28 24.56 -9.28
N CYS A 10 12.74 24.19 -8.09
CA CYS A 10 12.43 22.90 -7.49
C CYS A 10 10.94 22.86 -7.21
N THR A 11 10.16 22.19 -8.08
CA THR A 11 8.75 21.89 -7.82
C THR A 11 8.68 20.85 -6.71
N HIS A 12 8.66 21.30 -5.47
CA HIS A 12 8.31 20.47 -4.34
C HIS A 12 6.82 20.16 -4.45
N THR A 13 6.47 18.96 -4.88
CA THR A 13 5.10 18.46 -4.77
C THR A 13 4.79 18.28 -3.29
N HIS A 14 4.00 19.19 -2.72
CA HIS A 14 3.53 19.06 -1.35
C HIS A 14 2.67 17.79 -1.25
N PRO A 15 2.83 16.99 -0.16
CA PRO A 15 1.96 15.86 0.09
C PRO A 15 0.51 16.34 0.19
N MET A 16 -0.39 15.62 -0.49
CA MET A 16 -1.82 15.88 -0.37
C MET A 16 -2.32 15.36 0.98
N PRO A 17 -3.27 16.03 1.64
CA PRO A 17 -3.87 15.51 2.85
C PRO A 17 -4.64 14.20 2.55
N PRO A 18 -4.74 13.29 3.55
CA PRO A 18 -5.57 12.10 3.44
C PRO A 18 -7.00 12.45 3.03
N PRO A 19 -7.68 11.59 2.25
CA PRO A 19 -9.09 11.80 1.93
C PRO A 19 -9.92 11.79 3.23
N PRO A 20 -10.96 12.60 3.34
CA PRO A 20 -11.95 12.43 4.38
C PRO A 20 -12.52 11.01 4.36
N HIS A 21 -12.98 10.53 5.52
CA HIS A 21 -13.46 9.17 5.69
C HIS A 21 -14.54 8.82 4.67
N GLY A 22 -14.34 7.75 3.90
CA GLY A 22 -15.28 7.29 2.88
C GLY A 22 -15.20 8.00 1.52
N GLU A 23 -14.38 9.03 1.36
CA GLU A 23 -14.28 9.74 0.07
C GLU A 23 -13.34 9.08 -0.94
N TRP A 24 -12.46 8.18 -0.52
CA TRP A 24 -11.51 7.52 -1.41
C TRP A 24 -12.17 6.94 -2.66
N ASP A 25 -13.27 6.23 -2.50
CA ASP A 25 -13.96 5.55 -3.62
C ASP A 25 -14.60 6.52 -4.60
N THR A 26 -14.92 7.74 -4.16
CA THR A 26 -15.53 8.78 -5.01
C THR A 26 -14.52 9.54 -5.86
N TRP A 27 -13.22 9.43 -5.58
CA TRP A 27 -12.19 10.15 -6.30
C TRP A 27 -11.99 9.59 -7.70
N SER A 28 -11.75 10.48 -8.68
CA SER A 28 -11.34 10.10 -10.03
C SER A 28 -10.02 9.35 -10.02
N HIS A 29 -9.76 8.55 -11.05
CA HIS A 29 -8.50 7.84 -11.24
C HIS A 29 -7.28 8.79 -11.15
N ASP A 30 -7.33 9.94 -11.82
CA ASP A 30 -6.22 10.89 -11.84
C ASP A 30 -5.96 11.49 -10.46
N LYS A 31 -7.02 11.79 -9.68
CA LYS A 31 -6.89 12.27 -8.31
C LYS A 31 -6.28 11.21 -7.40
N LYS A 32 -6.73 9.95 -7.52
CA LYS A 32 -6.13 8.82 -6.80
C LYS A 32 -4.66 8.64 -7.15
N LEU A 33 -4.32 8.70 -8.44
CA LEU A 33 -2.94 8.56 -8.91
C LEU A 33 -2.03 9.68 -8.40
N ALA A 34 -2.50 10.93 -8.44
CA ALA A 34 -1.76 12.06 -7.90
C ALA A 34 -1.49 11.90 -6.40
N PHE A 35 -2.50 11.49 -5.64
CA PHE A 35 -2.40 11.23 -4.20
C PHE A 35 -1.44 10.07 -3.90
N MET A 36 -1.55 8.95 -4.63
CA MET A 36 -0.64 7.82 -4.49
C MET A 36 0.81 8.23 -4.69
N LYS A 37 1.10 9.06 -5.73
CA LYS A 37 2.46 9.51 -6.03
C LYS A 37 3.00 10.53 -5.03
N SER A 38 2.18 11.45 -4.56
CA SER A 38 2.62 12.56 -3.71
C SER A 38 2.60 12.24 -2.21
N THR A 39 1.78 11.32 -1.77
CA THR A 39 1.53 11.05 -0.35
C THR A 39 1.80 9.59 0.02
N VAL A 40 1.09 8.63 -0.60
CA VAL A 40 1.17 7.23 -0.20
C VAL A 40 2.55 6.64 -0.52
N MET A 41 3.02 6.79 -1.75
CA MET A 41 4.29 6.18 -2.18
C MET A 41 5.51 6.66 -1.37
N PRO A 42 5.68 7.96 -1.05
CA PRO A 42 6.76 8.41 -0.17
C PRO A 42 6.68 7.81 1.24
N ALA A 43 5.49 7.78 1.84
CA ALA A 43 5.27 7.20 3.17
C ALA A 43 5.57 5.70 3.20
N GLU A 44 5.04 4.95 2.24
CA GLU A 44 5.25 3.50 2.15
C GLU A 44 6.73 3.15 1.90
N ARG A 45 7.44 3.92 1.07
CA ARG A 45 8.89 3.75 0.89
C ARG A 45 9.65 3.86 2.20
N GLU A 46 9.31 4.83 3.02
CA GLU A 46 9.94 5.01 4.33
C GLU A 46 9.64 3.85 5.27
N ILE A 47 8.39 3.40 5.32
CA ILE A 47 7.93 2.27 6.13
C ILE A 47 8.68 0.99 5.73
N PHE A 48 8.68 0.65 4.46
CA PHE A 48 9.32 -0.56 3.94
C PHE A 48 10.85 -0.52 4.02
N ALA A 49 11.47 0.66 3.81
CA ALA A 49 12.91 0.82 3.95
C ALA A 49 13.40 0.64 5.40
N ARG A 50 12.57 0.97 6.39
CA ARG A 50 12.88 0.69 7.80
C ARG A 50 12.82 -0.80 8.11
N PHE A 51 11.97 -1.55 7.46
CA PHE A 51 11.81 -2.99 7.66
C PHE A 51 12.94 -3.79 6.98
N GLU A 52 13.10 -3.63 5.66
CA GLU A 52 14.14 -4.30 4.89
C GLU A 52 14.78 -3.33 3.87
N PRO A 53 15.78 -2.52 4.28
CA PRO A 53 16.30 -1.43 3.47
C PRO A 53 16.91 -1.88 2.13
N VAL A 54 17.54 -3.04 2.08
CA VAL A 54 18.16 -3.57 0.85
C VAL A 54 17.08 -4.04 -0.12
N ARG A 55 16.11 -4.79 0.36
CA ARG A 55 15.02 -5.37 -0.44
C ARG A 55 14.15 -4.28 -1.07
N TYR A 56 13.83 -3.25 -0.30
CA TYR A 56 12.91 -2.20 -0.72
C TYR A 56 13.60 -0.89 -1.17
N ALA A 57 14.93 -0.92 -1.39
CA ALA A 57 15.69 0.24 -1.87
C ALA A 57 15.15 0.86 -3.16
N LYS A 58 14.56 0.04 -4.03
CA LYS A 58 14.01 0.45 -5.34
C LYS A 58 12.49 0.26 -5.41
N MET A 59 11.80 0.46 -4.30
CA MET A 59 10.33 0.34 -4.25
C MET A 59 9.66 1.28 -5.23
N THR A 60 8.73 0.76 -6.04
CA THR A 60 7.93 1.49 -7.03
C THR A 60 6.45 1.13 -6.89
N CYS A 61 5.60 1.73 -7.70
CA CYS A 61 4.17 1.38 -7.75
C CYS A 61 3.95 -0.13 -8.01
N GLU A 62 4.84 -0.77 -8.77
CA GLU A 62 4.77 -2.20 -9.07
C GLU A 62 4.97 -3.08 -7.82
N THR A 63 5.66 -2.58 -6.80
CA THR A 63 5.86 -3.33 -5.55
C THR A 63 4.54 -3.73 -4.90
N CYS A 64 3.53 -2.85 -4.96
CA CYS A 64 2.21 -3.10 -4.42
C CYS A 64 1.18 -3.50 -5.49
N HIS A 65 1.23 -2.89 -6.69
CA HIS A 65 0.23 -3.05 -7.74
C HIS A 65 0.62 -4.05 -8.85
N GLY A 66 1.82 -4.64 -8.78
CA GLY A 66 2.28 -5.62 -9.76
C GLY A 66 2.40 -5.07 -11.19
N ALA A 67 2.36 -5.97 -12.15
CA ALA A 67 2.48 -5.65 -13.58
C ALA A 67 1.43 -4.67 -14.07
N SER A 68 0.24 -4.62 -13.46
CA SER A 68 -0.84 -3.71 -13.83
C SER A 68 -0.46 -2.22 -13.69
N ALA A 69 0.52 -1.90 -12.83
CA ALA A 69 1.01 -0.54 -12.66
C ALA A 69 1.73 0.00 -13.92
N ARG A 70 2.41 -0.86 -14.69
CA ARG A 70 3.05 -0.48 -15.96
C ARG A 70 2.05 -0.05 -17.02
N GLU A 71 0.85 -0.61 -16.92
CA GLU A 71 -0.24 -0.35 -17.86
C GLU A 71 -1.19 0.75 -17.35
N GLY A 72 -0.87 1.36 -16.21
CA GLY A 72 -1.68 2.42 -15.61
C GLY A 72 -3.01 1.95 -15.00
N ARG A 73 -3.22 0.64 -14.82
CA ARG A 73 -4.48 0.09 -14.27
C ARG A 73 -4.51 0.05 -12.74
N TYR A 74 -3.37 -0.22 -12.10
CA TYR A 74 -3.23 -0.31 -10.63
C TYR A 74 -4.26 -1.24 -9.96
N THR A 75 -4.45 -2.42 -10.57
CA THR A 75 -5.43 -3.41 -10.11
C THR A 75 -5.18 -3.87 -8.67
N MET A 76 -6.24 -3.90 -7.87
CA MET A 76 -6.22 -4.40 -6.49
C MET A 76 -7.48 -5.26 -6.25
N PRO A 77 -7.37 -6.36 -5.50
CA PRO A 77 -6.16 -7.02 -5.00
C PRO A 77 -5.19 -7.42 -6.12
N ASN A 78 -3.88 -7.35 -5.83
CA ASN A 78 -2.85 -7.63 -6.82
C ASN A 78 -2.58 -9.14 -6.95
N PRO A 79 -2.80 -9.74 -8.13
CA PRO A 79 -2.57 -11.19 -8.33
C PRO A 79 -1.09 -11.60 -8.32
N ASP A 80 -0.16 -10.62 -8.48
CA ASP A 80 1.29 -10.87 -8.48
C ASP A 80 1.87 -10.93 -7.05
N LEU A 81 1.10 -10.48 -6.03
CA LEU A 81 1.47 -10.66 -4.63
C LEU A 81 1.20 -12.10 -4.16
N PRO A 82 1.91 -12.58 -3.12
CA PRO A 82 1.59 -13.86 -2.51
C PRO A 82 0.11 -13.96 -2.14
N LYS A 83 -0.55 -15.02 -2.57
CA LYS A 83 -1.92 -15.29 -2.17
C LYS A 83 -1.95 -15.65 -0.69
N LEU A 84 -2.93 -15.14 0.04
CA LEU A 84 -3.10 -15.44 1.46
C LEU A 84 -4.27 -16.35 1.70
N VAL A 85 -4.03 -17.43 2.44
CA VAL A 85 -5.11 -18.31 2.92
C VAL A 85 -5.88 -17.56 4.00
N GLY A 86 -7.19 -17.45 3.84
CA GLY A 86 -8.07 -16.84 4.82
C GLY A 86 -8.26 -17.69 6.08
N GLY A 87 -8.81 -17.06 7.12
CA GLY A 87 -9.15 -17.74 8.37
C GLY A 87 -7.95 -18.00 9.30
N LYS A 88 -8.26 -18.58 10.45
CA LYS A 88 -7.29 -18.79 11.54
C LYS A 88 -6.10 -19.67 11.12
N GLY A 89 -6.37 -20.75 10.38
CA GLY A 89 -5.34 -21.72 9.95
C GLY A 89 -4.28 -21.07 9.05
N GLY A 90 -4.71 -20.29 8.06
CA GLY A 90 -3.78 -19.59 7.15
C GLY A 90 -2.88 -18.59 7.89
N PHE A 91 -3.43 -17.80 8.79
CA PHE A 91 -2.65 -16.86 9.60
C PHE A 91 -1.71 -17.55 10.60
N MET A 92 -2.10 -18.71 11.15
CA MET A 92 -1.19 -19.51 11.99
C MET A 92 -0.01 -20.05 11.20
N GLU A 93 -0.22 -20.50 9.97
CA GLU A 93 0.89 -20.96 9.11
C GLU A 93 1.82 -19.81 8.73
N LEU A 94 1.28 -18.65 8.37
CA LEU A 94 2.09 -17.44 8.13
C LEU A 94 2.92 -17.05 9.36
N ALA A 95 2.33 -17.11 10.54
CA ALA A 95 3.02 -16.83 11.79
C ALA A 95 4.17 -17.81 12.06
N ARG A 96 4.05 -19.04 11.58
CA ARG A 96 5.09 -20.06 11.69
C ARG A 96 6.22 -19.87 10.70
N VAL A 97 5.92 -19.54 9.42
CA VAL A 97 6.91 -19.51 8.32
C VAL A 97 7.50 -18.13 8.07
N GLN A 98 6.75 -17.06 8.34
CA GLN A 98 7.14 -15.68 8.11
C GLN A 98 6.69 -14.73 9.24
N PRO A 99 7.08 -14.99 10.49
CA PRO A 99 6.56 -14.26 11.66
C PRO A 99 6.85 -12.77 11.62
N GLU A 100 8.05 -12.38 11.17
CA GLU A 100 8.46 -10.97 11.13
C GLU A 100 7.71 -10.21 10.03
N THR A 101 7.57 -10.80 8.85
CA THR A 101 6.82 -10.21 7.74
C THR A 101 5.34 -10.08 8.13
N LEU A 102 4.75 -11.11 8.71
CA LEU A 102 3.35 -11.04 9.17
C LEU A 102 3.14 -9.93 10.19
N ARG A 103 4.03 -9.84 11.21
CA ARG A 103 3.97 -8.78 12.22
C ARG A 103 4.08 -7.40 11.58
N PHE A 104 5.04 -7.21 10.68
CA PHE A 104 5.23 -5.94 9.97
C PHE A 104 3.98 -5.55 9.19
N MET A 105 3.41 -6.47 8.40
CA MET A 105 2.19 -6.22 7.63
C MET A 105 1.00 -5.86 8.52
N GLN A 106 0.76 -6.62 9.60
CA GLN A 106 -0.39 -6.41 10.49
C GLN A 106 -0.25 -5.18 11.38
N SER A 107 0.95 -4.90 11.88
CA SER A 107 1.14 -3.86 12.90
C SER A 107 1.59 -2.51 12.33
N VAL A 108 2.04 -2.49 11.08
CA VAL A 108 2.56 -1.27 10.44
C VAL A 108 1.90 -1.01 9.11
N VAL A 109 2.04 -1.89 8.11
CA VAL A 109 1.59 -1.61 6.73
C VAL A 109 0.08 -1.43 6.66
N VAL A 110 -0.70 -2.40 7.18
CA VAL A 110 -2.17 -2.33 7.11
C VAL A 110 -2.72 -1.08 7.82
N PRO A 111 -2.37 -0.78 9.09
CA PRO A 111 -2.93 0.38 9.76
C PRO A 111 -2.46 1.73 9.17
N GLU A 112 -1.20 1.85 8.76
CA GLU A 112 -0.71 3.11 8.17
C GLU A 112 -1.30 3.34 6.78
N THR A 113 -1.42 2.31 5.94
CA THR A 113 -2.09 2.42 4.64
C THR A 113 -3.57 2.79 4.81
N ALA A 114 -4.29 2.15 5.74
CA ALA A 114 -5.68 2.50 6.05
C ALA A 114 -5.81 3.98 6.42
N LYS A 115 -4.95 4.47 7.30
CA LYS A 115 -4.89 5.86 7.74
C LYS A 115 -4.60 6.82 6.58
N LEU A 116 -3.61 6.50 5.73
CA LEU A 116 -3.27 7.29 4.54
C LEU A 116 -4.45 7.39 3.57
N LEU A 117 -5.21 6.31 3.41
CA LEU A 117 -6.37 6.25 2.51
C LEU A 117 -7.68 6.77 3.14
N GLY A 118 -7.65 7.22 4.40
CA GLY A 118 -8.86 7.64 5.12
C GLY A 118 -9.88 6.50 5.30
N LEU A 119 -9.41 5.25 5.31
CA LEU A 119 -10.25 4.07 5.46
C LEU A 119 -10.28 3.59 6.92
N PRO A 120 -11.40 2.98 7.36
CA PRO A 120 -11.46 2.41 8.70
C PRO A 120 -10.46 1.25 8.82
N PRO A 121 -9.77 1.11 9.97
CA PRO A 121 -8.98 -0.08 10.24
C PRO A 121 -9.89 -1.31 10.32
N PHE A 122 -9.30 -2.50 10.12
CA PHE A 122 -10.07 -3.74 10.16
C PHE A 122 -10.65 -4.01 11.55
N ASP A 123 -11.96 -4.19 11.62
CA ASP A 123 -12.70 -4.59 12.81
C ASP A 123 -12.93 -6.10 12.80
N MET A 124 -12.24 -6.79 13.72
CA MET A 124 -12.33 -8.26 13.83
C MET A 124 -13.73 -8.78 14.18
N ALA A 125 -14.54 -7.99 14.88
CA ALA A 125 -15.88 -8.40 15.29
C ALA A 125 -16.90 -8.30 14.16
N LYS A 126 -16.71 -7.31 13.29
CA LYS A 126 -17.61 -7.06 12.15
C LYS A 126 -17.10 -7.64 10.84
N HIS A 127 -15.83 -8.05 10.79
CA HIS A 127 -15.13 -8.46 9.57
C HIS A 127 -15.13 -7.39 8.47
N GLU A 128 -15.07 -6.11 8.87
CA GLU A 128 -15.12 -4.95 8.00
C GLU A 128 -13.87 -4.09 8.16
N GLY A 129 -13.59 -3.22 7.18
CA GLY A 129 -12.48 -2.29 7.18
C GLY A 129 -11.29 -2.76 6.34
N PHE A 130 -10.22 -1.95 6.36
CA PHE A 130 -9.03 -2.19 5.55
C PHE A 130 -8.20 -3.35 6.13
N SER A 131 -7.93 -4.35 5.31
CA SER A 131 -7.24 -5.59 5.72
C SER A 131 -6.21 -6.04 4.69
N CYS A 132 -5.55 -7.16 4.94
CA CYS A 132 -4.60 -7.77 4.01
C CYS A 132 -5.21 -8.06 2.62
N PHE A 133 -6.50 -8.33 2.57
CA PHE A 133 -7.20 -8.73 1.34
C PHE A 133 -7.58 -7.58 0.41
N GLN A 134 -7.36 -6.33 0.80
CA GLN A 134 -7.37 -5.21 -0.14
C GLN A 134 -6.15 -5.20 -1.05
N CYS A 135 -5.05 -5.82 -0.60
CA CYS A 135 -3.82 -5.90 -1.38
C CYS A 135 -3.55 -7.30 -1.92
N HIS A 136 -3.77 -8.34 -1.12
CA HIS A 136 -3.51 -9.73 -1.47
C HIS A 136 -4.77 -10.45 -1.93
N VAL A 137 -4.62 -11.27 -2.96
CA VAL A 137 -5.70 -12.18 -3.37
C VAL A 137 -5.88 -13.25 -2.30
N ARG A 138 -7.13 -13.44 -1.89
CA ARG A 138 -7.50 -14.54 -0.99
C ARG A 138 -7.46 -15.87 -1.75
N SER A 139 -6.79 -16.85 -1.20
CA SER A 139 -6.96 -18.26 -1.61
C SER A 139 -7.82 -18.97 -0.58
N ASP A 140 -8.91 -19.54 -1.06
CA ASP A 140 -9.71 -20.42 -0.23
C ASP A 140 -9.05 -21.81 -0.29
N VAL A 141 -8.51 -22.26 0.84
CA VAL A 141 -8.26 -23.68 1.02
C VAL A 141 -9.61 -24.24 1.45
N ALA A 142 -10.11 -25.22 0.72
CA ALA A 142 -11.24 -26.02 1.21
C ALA A 142 -10.85 -26.51 2.61
N GLU A 143 -11.67 -26.19 3.60
CA GLU A 143 -11.53 -26.78 4.93
C GLU A 143 -11.89 -28.26 4.75
N ASP A 144 -10.87 -29.15 4.76
CA ASP A 144 -11.03 -30.58 4.88
C ASP A 144 -11.44 -30.94 6.32
#